data_88ff4b1465a66f988a106615c34732a9
#
_entry.id   88ff4b1465a66f988a106615c34732a9
#
_cell.length_a   1.000
_cell.length_b   1.000
_cell.length_c   1.000
_cell.angle_alpha   90.00
_cell.angle_beta   90.00
_cell.angle_gamma   90.00
#
_symmetry.space_group_name_H-M   'P 1'
#
loop_
_entity.id
_entity.type
_entity.pdbx_description
1 polymer ?
#
loop_
_entity_poly.entity_id
_entity_poly.type
_entity_poly.pdbx_seq_one_letter_code
_entity_poly.pdbx_strand_id
1 'polypeptide(L)'
;QRQMCIRDRDMTVLGKYLERVIELNAKNRNFRIFGPDETMSNRLAPIFDETKRQWMQDIKEPNDEFLAHSGRIIDSQLSEHQDEGFLEGYVLTGRHGFFASYEAFLRVVDSMLTQHFKWLRKAKEQPWRSEIPSLNVVSTSTVFQQDHNGYTHQDPGILGHLADKKPEFIREYLPADANTLLAVFDKVLNDREKINLIVSSKHPRPQFYTAAEAKELVDKGLKIIDWASTDHNAEPDVVIAAC
;
A
#
# COMPACT_ATOMS: atom_id res chain seq x y z
N GLN A 1 -15.54 -12.55 -20.40
CA GLN A 1 -15.71 -11.35 -21.29
C GLN A 1 -16.45 -10.20 -20.59
N ARG A 2 -17.42 -10.45 -19.68
CA ARG A 2 -18.22 -9.40 -19.03
C ARG A 2 -17.41 -8.57 -18.03
N GLN A 3 -16.42 -9.14 -17.37
CA GLN A 3 -15.58 -8.47 -16.37
C GLN A 3 -14.54 -7.53 -16.99
N MET A 4 -13.97 -7.87 -18.13
CA MET A 4 -12.98 -7.02 -18.81
C MET A 4 -13.52 -5.69 -19.35
N CYS A 5 -14.85 -5.51 -19.39
CA CYS A 5 -15.47 -4.24 -19.76
C CYS A 5 -15.61 -3.26 -18.58
N ILE A 6 -15.46 -3.76 -17.35
CA ILE A 6 -15.50 -2.92 -16.14
C ILE A 6 -14.08 -2.42 -15.90
N ARG A 7 -13.93 -1.11 -15.80
CA ARG A 7 -12.67 -0.45 -15.44
C ARG A 7 -12.86 0.32 -14.15
N ASP A 8 -11.93 0.17 -13.25
CA ASP A 8 -11.92 0.95 -12.02
C ASP A 8 -10.52 1.50 -11.74
N ARG A 9 -10.45 2.49 -10.86
CA ARG A 9 -9.19 3.06 -10.38
C ARG A 9 -8.88 2.47 -9.02
N ASP A 10 -7.89 1.62 -8.95
CA ASP A 10 -7.52 0.87 -7.76
C ASP A 10 -7.40 1.77 -6.53
N MET A 11 -6.65 2.88 -6.64
CA MET A 11 -6.45 3.80 -5.53
C MET A 11 -7.73 4.53 -5.11
N THR A 12 -8.67 4.81 -6.04
CA THR A 12 -9.96 5.41 -5.68
C THR A 12 -10.85 4.41 -4.92
N VAL A 13 -10.84 3.15 -5.35
CA VAL A 13 -11.56 2.06 -4.66
C VAL A 13 -10.94 1.83 -3.28
N LEU A 14 -9.62 1.83 -3.18
CA LEU A 14 -8.91 1.78 -1.90
C LEU A 14 -9.31 2.97 -1.00
N GLY A 15 -9.42 4.18 -1.54
CA GLY A 15 -9.86 5.35 -0.79
C GLY A 15 -11.21 5.15 -0.11
N LYS A 16 -12.19 4.58 -0.81
CA LYS A 16 -13.50 4.24 -0.24
C LYS A 16 -13.43 3.13 0.82
N TYR A 17 -12.59 2.14 0.62
CA TYR A 17 -12.35 1.12 1.64
C TYR A 17 -11.75 1.72 2.92
N LEU A 18 -10.78 2.61 2.78
CA LEU A 18 -10.10 3.27 3.89
C LEU A 18 -10.99 4.27 4.62
N GLU A 19 -11.87 4.97 3.91
CA GLU A 19 -12.95 5.77 4.50
C GLU A 19 -13.74 4.93 5.51
N ARG A 20 -14.18 3.72 5.10
CA ARG A 20 -14.89 2.80 5.99
C ARG A 20 -14.02 2.30 7.14
N VAL A 21 -12.73 2.04 6.91
CA VAL A 21 -11.79 1.66 7.98
C VAL A 21 -11.68 2.76 9.03
N ILE A 22 -11.59 4.02 8.61
CA ILE A 22 -11.50 5.18 9.51
C ILE A 22 -12.80 5.35 10.30
N GLU A 23 -13.95 5.24 9.66
CA GLU A 23 -15.26 5.28 10.31
C GLU A 23 -15.36 4.22 11.44
N LEU A 24 -15.04 2.95 11.12
CA LEU A 24 -15.04 1.86 12.10
C LEU A 24 -14.01 2.07 13.22
N ASN A 25 -12.94 2.81 12.92
CA ASN A 25 -11.87 3.12 13.87
C ASN A 25 -12.12 4.41 14.69
N ALA A 26 -13.25 5.10 14.51
CA ALA A 26 -13.55 6.38 15.12
C ALA A 26 -13.38 6.40 16.65
N LYS A 27 -13.73 5.31 17.32
CA LYS A 27 -13.59 5.14 18.77
C LYS A 27 -12.13 4.87 19.19
N ASN A 28 -11.48 3.93 18.53
CA ASN A 28 -10.16 3.42 18.93
C ASN A 28 -9.02 4.35 18.48
N ARG A 29 -9.21 5.04 17.37
CA ARG A 29 -8.27 6.02 16.78
C ARG A 29 -6.83 5.51 16.67
N ASN A 30 -6.67 4.22 16.35
CA ASN A 30 -5.38 3.53 16.25
C ASN A 30 -4.97 3.22 14.80
N PHE A 31 -5.58 3.89 13.82
CA PHE A 31 -5.24 3.82 12.41
C PHE A 31 -4.91 5.22 11.86
N ARG A 32 -3.82 5.35 11.11
CA ARG A 32 -3.42 6.58 10.43
C ARG A 32 -2.84 6.31 9.05
N ILE A 33 -2.93 7.33 8.21
CA ILE A 33 -2.32 7.38 6.88
C ILE A 33 -1.23 8.44 6.92
N PHE A 34 -0.11 8.16 6.25
CA PHE A 34 1.03 9.07 6.15
C PHE A 34 1.34 9.33 4.69
N GLY A 35 1.65 10.56 4.33
CA GLY A 35 1.99 10.92 2.96
C GLY A 35 2.54 12.33 2.82
N PRO A 36 3.46 12.55 1.83
CA PRO A 36 4.11 13.82 1.61
C PRO A 36 3.26 14.74 0.72
N ASP A 37 2.13 15.26 1.24
CA ASP A 37 1.15 16.09 0.51
C ASP A 37 0.59 15.45 -0.78
N GLU A 38 0.51 14.13 -0.81
CA GLU A 38 0.14 13.36 -2.01
C GLU A 38 -1.23 12.66 -1.92
N THR A 39 -2.01 12.87 -0.86
CA THR A 39 -3.29 12.16 -0.66
C THR A 39 -4.24 12.33 -1.85
N MET A 40 -4.41 13.55 -2.34
CA MET A 40 -5.28 13.84 -3.50
C MET A 40 -4.72 13.27 -4.80
N SER A 41 -3.42 13.47 -5.05
CA SER A 41 -2.76 13.00 -6.26
C SER A 41 -2.67 11.46 -6.32
N ASN A 42 -2.62 10.80 -5.17
CA ASN A 42 -2.72 9.35 -5.04
C ASN A 42 -4.16 8.81 -5.15
N ARG A 43 -5.14 9.66 -5.49
CA ARG A 43 -6.55 9.27 -5.68
C ARG A 43 -7.24 8.77 -4.41
N LEU A 44 -6.74 9.14 -3.24
CA LEU A 44 -7.33 8.77 -1.94
C LEU A 44 -8.35 9.77 -1.43
N ALA A 45 -8.81 10.70 -2.28
CA ALA A 45 -9.78 11.76 -1.92
C ALA A 45 -11.02 11.28 -1.13
N PRO A 46 -11.61 10.09 -1.37
CA PRO A 46 -12.78 9.63 -0.60
C PRO A 46 -12.56 9.61 0.91
N ILE A 47 -11.32 9.46 1.38
CA ILE A 47 -11.00 9.46 2.82
C ILE A 47 -11.38 10.79 3.49
N PHE A 48 -11.36 11.91 2.75
CA PHE A 48 -11.69 13.22 3.28
C PHE A 48 -13.17 13.41 3.65
N ASP A 49 -14.03 12.52 3.20
CA ASP A 49 -15.43 12.50 3.62
C ASP A 49 -15.56 12.12 5.10
N GLU A 50 -14.66 11.25 5.60
CA GLU A 50 -14.69 10.76 6.98
C GLU A 50 -13.66 11.45 7.90
N THR A 51 -12.53 11.91 7.38
CA THR A 51 -11.47 12.51 8.19
C THR A 51 -10.83 13.70 7.50
N LYS A 52 -9.85 14.32 8.18
CA LYS A 52 -9.10 15.47 7.68
C LYS A 52 -7.60 15.19 7.76
N ARG A 53 -6.82 16.09 7.14
CA ARG A 53 -5.37 16.14 7.25
C ARG A 53 -4.99 16.77 8.59
N GLN A 54 -3.95 16.25 9.19
CA GLN A 54 -3.27 16.90 10.33
C GLN A 54 -1.87 17.28 9.85
N TRP A 55 -1.59 18.56 9.77
CA TRP A 55 -0.26 19.05 9.50
C TRP A 55 0.64 18.89 10.70
N MET A 56 1.93 18.84 10.46
CA MET A 56 2.94 18.75 11.50
C MET A 56 3.06 20.03 12.30
N GLN A 57 2.72 21.17 11.70
CA GLN A 57 2.72 22.47 12.33
C GLN A 57 1.29 22.92 12.58
N ASP A 58 1.08 23.63 13.67
CA ASP A 58 -0.22 24.21 14.04
C ASP A 58 -0.45 25.55 13.31
N ILE A 59 -0.19 25.55 12.01
CA ILE A 59 -0.43 26.69 11.13
C ILE A 59 -1.57 26.34 10.20
N LYS A 60 -2.58 27.20 10.16
CA LYS A 60 -3.72 27.06 9.26
C LYS A 60 -3.87 28.36 8.48
N GLU A 61 -3.64 28.26 7.18
CA GLU A 61 -3.89 29.36 6.26
C GLU A 61 -5.37 29.40 5.81
N PRO A 62 -5.90 30.56 5.41
CA PRO A 62 -7.30 30.69 5.02
C PRO A 62 -7.74 29.78 3.87
N ASN A 63 -6.83 29.40 2.99
CA ASN A 63 -7.09 28.55 1.83
C ASN A 63 -6.74 27.07 2.04
N ASP A 64 -6.34 26.68 3.25
CA ASP A 64 -6.04 25.30 3.54
C ASP A 64 -7.32 24.45 3.57
N GLU A 65 -7.38 23.46 2.69
CA GLU A 65 -8.49 22.55 2.59
C GLU A 65 -8.26 21.29 3.44
N PHE A 66 -9.36 20.76 3.98
CA PHE A 66 -9.38 19.50 4.72
C PHE A 66 -8.47 19.45 5.96
N LEU A 67 -8.10 20.56 6.58
CA LEU A 67 -7.29 20.62 7.79
C LEU A 67 -8.12 20.48 9.07
N ALA A 68 -7.64 19.66 10.01
CA ALA A 68 -8.13 19.60 11.39
C ALA A 68 -7.10 18.95 12.32
N HIS A 69 -6.97 19.44 13.54
CA HIS A 69 -6.09 18.87 14.59
C HIS A 69 -6.39 17.38 14.88
N SER A 70 -7.64 16.98 14.69
CA SER A 70 -8.06 15.60 14.90
C SER A 70 -7.94 14.72 13.66
N GLY A 71 -7.38 15.20 12.56
CA GLY A 71 -7.21 14.47 11.31
C GLY A 71 -6.48 13.15 11.48
N ARG A 72 -6.82 12.18 10.64
CA ARG A 72 -6.19 10.85 10.65
C ARG A 72 -5.17 10.68 9.54
N ILE A 73 -5.04 11.64 8.66
CA ILE A 73 -4.00 11.70 7.64
C ILE A 73 -2.91 12.63 8.16
N ILE A 74 -1.72 12.10 8.38
CA ILE A 74 -0.54 12.92 8.62
C ILE A 74 -0.01 13.30 7.26
N ASP A 75 -0.24 14.55 6.92
CA ASP A 75 0.22 15.14 5.67
C ASP A 75 1.45 15.98 5.97
N SER A 76 2.57 15.56 5.42
CA SER A 76 3.84 16.24 5.66
C SER A 76 4.19 17.15 4.48
N GLN A 77 5.25 17.92 4.62
CA GLN A 77 5.97 18.46 3.48
C GLN A 77 6.50 17.30 2.61
N LEU A 78 7.01 17.59 1.42
CA LEU A 78 7.59 16.59 0.51
C LEU A 78 8.83 15.93 1.12
N SER A 79 8.61 14.97 2.01
CA SER A 79 9.63 14.33 2.83
C SER A 79 9.23 12.89 3.16
N GLU A 80 9.44 11.99 2.24
CA GLU A 80 9.09 10.56 2.33
C GLU A 80 9.75 9.88 3.53
N HIS A 81 11.00 10.22 3.82
CA HIS A 81 11.71 9.66 4.96
C HIS A 81 11.10 10.08 6.31
N GLN A 82 10.47 11.24 6.37
CA GLN A 82 9.77 11.70 7.57
C GLN A 82 8.46 10.93 7.77
N ASP A 83 7.69 10.75 6.70
CA ASP A 83 6.44 10.01 6.74
C ASP A 83 6.65 8.53 7.06
N GLU A 84 7.67 7.91 6.48
CA GLU A 84 8.06 6.55 6.84
C GLU A 84 8.48 6.46 8.30
N GLY A 85 9.31 7.39 8.79
CA GLY A 85 9.73 7.43 10.20
C GLY A 85 8.56 7.63 11.17
N PHE A 86 7.55 8.42 10.81
CA PHE A 86 6.32 8.54 11.57
C PHE A 86 5.52 7.24 11.59
N LEU A 87 5.38 6.59 10.43
CA LEU A 87 4.71 5.29 10.35
C LEU A 87 5.45 4.25 11.19
N GLU A 88 6.78 4.18 11.09
CA GLU A 88 7.60 3.27 11.89
C GLU A 88 7.35 3.48 13.39
N GLY A 89 7.47 4.72 13.87
CA GLY A 89 7.17 5.06 15.26
C GLY A 89 5.74 4.71 15.67
N TYR A 90 4.78 4.87 14.75
CA TYR A 90 3.38 4.59 15.01
C TYR A 90 3.09 3.10 15.15
N VAL A 91 3.64 2.24 14.28
CA VAL A 91 3.46 0.79 14.37
C VAL A 91 4.20 0.20 15.57
N LEU A 92 5.34 0.77 15.98
CA LEU A 92 6.06 0.39 17.19
C LEU A 92 5.22 0.55 18.47
N THR A 93 4.21 1.41 18.46
CA THR A 93 3.26 1.59 19.56
C THR A 93 2.06 0.64 19.51
N GLY A 94 2.05 -0.33 18.59
CA GLY A 94 0.94 -1.27 18.39
C GLY A 94 -0.22 -0.72 17.57
N ARG A 95 -0.04 0.42 16.90
CA ARG A 95 -1.04 1.05 16.05
C ARG A 95 -0.84 0.69 14.58
N HIS A 96 -1.87 0.86 13.76
CA HIS A 96 -1.90 0.47 12.36
C HIS A 96 -1.87 1.69 11.44
N GLY A 97 -1.26 1.52 10.28
CA GLY A 97 -1.23 2.56 9.26
C GLY A 97 -0.55 2.12 7.99
N PHE A 98 -0.44 3.05 7.06
CA PHE A 98 0.39 2.90 5.90
C PHE A 98 0.93 4.25 5.44
N PHE A 99 1.98 4.20 4.64
CA PHE A 99 2.60 5.31 3.95
C PHE A 99 2.44 5.12 2.44
N ALA A 100 2.04 6.17 1.72
CA ALA A 100 1.90 6.13 0.26
C ALA A 100 2.75 7.22 -0.38
N SER A 101 3.53 6.86 -1.40
CA SER A 101 4.27 7.81 -2.23
C SER A 101 4.50 7.27 -3.63
N TYR A 102 5.07 8.11 -4.51
CA TYR A 102 5.42 7.74 -5.87
C TYR A 102 6.64 6.83 -5.90
N GLU A 103 6.67 5.94 -6.88
CA GLU A 103 7.68 4.90 -7.02
C GLU A 103 9.12 5.44 -6.91
N ALA A 104 9.43 6.52 -7.63
CA ALA A 104 10.78 7.09 -7.63
C ALA A 104 11.22 7.62 -6.26
N PHE A 105 10.28 8.16 -5.48
CA PHE A 105 10.59 8.77 -4.19
C PHE A 105 10.67 7.73 -3.06
N LEU A 106 10.08 6.57 -3.25
CA LEU A 106 10.25 5.45 -2.30
C LEU A 106 11.72 4.99 -2.19
N ARG A 107 12.57 5.30 -3.17
CA ARG A 107 14.02 5.05 -3.05
C ARG A 107 14.66 5.85 -1.90
N VAL A 108 14.08 6.97 -1.51
CA VAL A 108 14.56 7.77 -0.37
C VAL A 108 14.45 7.00 0.94
N VAL A 109 13.43 6.13 1.09
CA VAL A 109 13.18 5.36 2.32
C VAL A 109 13.78 3.96 2.31
N ASP A 110 14.44 3.55 1.25
CA ASP A 110 14.98 2.21 1.08
C ASP A 110 15.92 1.79 2.22
N SER A 111 16.84 2.67 2.63
CA SER A 111 17.75 2.40 3.75
C SER A 111 17.01 2.29 5.09
N MET A 112 15.93 3.06 5.29
CA MET A 112 15.10 3.01 6.49
C MET A 112 14.35 1.69 6.58
N LEU A 113 13.70 1.27 5.49
CA LEU A 113 13.06 -0.05 5.40
C LEU A 113 14.06 -1.18 5.68
N THR A 114 15.29 -1.04 5.19
CA THR A 114 16.37 -2.01 5.46
C THR A 114 16.76 -2.02 6.95
N GLN A 115 16.81 -0.88 7.61
CA GLN A 115 17.06 -0.84 9.07
C GLN A 115 15.89 -1.43 9.85
N HIS A 116 14.65 -1.10 9.48
CA HIS A 116 13.46 -1.69 10.10
C HIS A 116 13.45 -3.23 9.97
N PHE A 117 13.81 -3.77 8.80
CA PHE A 117 13.99 -5.21 8.59
C PHE A 117 15.01 -5.84 9.55
N LYS A 118 16.19 -5.21 9.72
CA LYS A 118 17.23 -5.69 10.64
C LYS A 118 16.74 -5.66 12.08
N TRP A 119 16.02 -4.60 12.43
CA TRP A 119 15.43 -4.43 13.73
C TRP A 119 14.36 -5.50 14.01
N LEU A 120 13.42 -5.75 13.11
CA LEU A 120 12.41 -6.81 13.24
C LEU A 120 13.05 -8.18 13.49
N ARG A 121 14.11 -8.51 12.74
CA ARG A 121 14.85 -9.77 12.93
C ARG A 121 15.39 -9.91 14.33
N LYS A 122 15.97 -8.85 14.89
CA LYS A 122 16.54 -8.88 16.25
C LYS A 122 15.47 -8.81 17.33
N ALA A 123 14.45 -8.03 17.11
CA ALA A 123 13.34 -7.92 18.04
C ALA A 123 12.58 -9.23 18.22
N LYS A 124 12.43 -10.03 17.15
CA LYS A 124 11.77 -11.34 17.17
C LYS A 124 12.51 -12.36 18.07
N GLU A 125 13.80 -12.19 18.26
CA GLU A 125 14.60 -13.05 19.18
C GLU A 125 14.29 -12.76 20.66
N GLN A 126 13.54 -11.71 20.98
CA GLN A 126 13.28 -11.28 22.35
C GLN A 126 11.95 -11.84 22.87
N PRO A 127 11.95 -12.79 23.83
CA PRO A 127 10.74 -13.49 24.25
C PRO A 127 9.73 -12.61 25.01
N TRP A 128 10.16 -11.47 25.51
CA TRP A 128 9.32 -10.52 26.25
C TRP A 128 8.59 -9.53 25.37
N ARG A 129 8.89 -9.48 24.08
CA ARG A 129 8.35 -8.49 23.15
C ARG A 129 7.10 -9.01 22.46
N SER A 130 6.04 -8.20 22.49
CA SER A 130 4.83 -8.49 21.73
C SER A 130 5.04 -8.17 20.24
N GLU A 131 4.33 -8.91 19.37
CA GLU A 131 4.28 -8.60 17.93
C GLU A 131 3.67 -7.24 17.69
N ILE A 132 4.23 -6.53 16.70
CA ILE A 132 3.72 -5.21 16.24
C ILE A 132 2.99 -5.35 14.90
N PRO A 133 2.08 -4.41 14.60
CA PRO A 133 1.51 -4.28 13.26
C PRO A 133 2.60 -4.12 12.20
N SER A 134 2.34 -4.63 11.00
CA SER A 134 3.27 -4.52 9.90
C SER A 134 3.41 -3.07 9.41
N LEU A 135 4.59 -2.75 8.89
CA LEU A 135 4.87 -1.50 8.21
C LEU A 135 4.44 -1.64 6.75
N ASN A 136 3.41 -0.88 6.33
CA ASN A 136 2.81 -0.98 5.01
C ASN A 136 3.18 0.23 4.17
N VAL A 137 3.74 -0.02 2.99
CA VAL A 137 4.14 1.00 2.02
C VAL A 137 3.40 0.79 0.72
N VAL A 138 2.80 1.85 0.18
CA VAL A 138 2.08 1.82 -1.10
C VAL A 138 2.87 2.61 -2.13
N SER A 139 3.31 1.92 -3.18
CA SER A 139 3.97 2.50 -4.34
C SER A 139 2.95 2.87 -5.41
N THR A 140 2.93 4.11 -5.82
CA THR A 140 2.08 4.65 -6.88
C THR A 140 2.93 5.28 -7.99
N SER A 141 2.32 5.75 -9.07
CA SER A 141 3.03 6.32 -10.24
C SER A 141 4.11 5.39 -10.79
N THR A 142 3.77 4.11 -10.92
CA THR A 142 4.72 3.05 -11.25
C THR A 142 5.12 3.06 -12.72
N VAL A 143 6.32 2.56 -13.02
CA VAL A 143 6.84 2.44 -14.38
C VAL A 143 5.92 1.63 -15.30
N PHE A 144 5.26 0.60 -14.79
CA PHE A 144 4.32 -0.24 -15.53
C PHE A 144 3.12 0.52 -16.09
N GLN A 145 2.72 1.58 -15.40
CA GLN A 145 1.56 2.39 -15.79
C GLN A 145 1.94 3.62 -16.61
N GLN A 146 3.22 3.94 -16.72
CA GLN A 146 3.71 5.20 -17.31
C GLN A 146 2.84 6.38 -16.86
N ASP A 147 2.66 6.51 -15.57
CA ASP A 147 1.75 7.48 -14.99
C ASP A 147 2.10 8.91 -15.42
N HIS A 148 1.12 9.80 -15.41
CA HIS A 148 1.21 11.17 -15.97
C HIS A 148 2.40 12.01 -15.47
N ASN A 149 3.05 11.60 -14.38
CA ASN A 149 4.25 12.28 -13.87
C ASN A 149 5.51 12.00 -14.71
N GLY A 150 5.46 11.08 -15.68
CA GLY A 150 6.55 10.76 -16.57
C GLY A 150 7.70 10.00 -15.91
N TYR A 151 8.75 9.74 -16.69
CA TYR A 151 9.85 8.89 -16.27
C TYR A 151 10.65 9.43 -15.06
N THR A 152 10.63 10.73 -14.81
CA THR A 152 11.32 11.35 -13.66
C THR A 152 10.72 10.93 -12.30
N HIS A 153 9.53 10.34 -12.31
CA HIS A 153 8.81 9.88 -11.13
C HIS A 153 8.72 8.35 -11.07
N GLN A 154 9.52 7.65 -11.86
CA GLN A 154 9.52 6.21 -12.00
C GLN A 154 10.91 5.65 -11.70
N ASP A 155 11.02 4.76 -10.71
CA ASP A 155 12.21 4.00 -10.39
C ASP A 155 11.82 2.72 -9.64
N PRO A 156 11.68 1.57 -10.33
CA PRO A 156 11.28 0.31 -9.72
C PRO A 156 12.38 -0.34 -8.86
N GLY A 157 13.53 0.30 -8.72
CA GLY A 157 14.70 -0.28 -8.04
C GLY A 157 14.46 -0.72 -6.61
N ILE A 158 13.47 -0.13 -5.91
CA ILE A 158 13.10 -0.55 -4.55
C ILE A 158 12.57 -1.99 -4.50
N LEU A 159 11.84 -2.44 -5.53
CA LEU A 159 11.34 -3.82 -5.64
C LEU A 159 12.50 -4.82 -5.60
N GLY A 160 13.45 -4.68 -6.52
CA GLY A 160 14.62 -5.58 -6.56
C GLY A 160 15.41 -5.57 -5.26
N HIS A 161 15.58 -4.41 -4.60
CA HIS A 161 16.31 -4.33 -3.35
C HIS A 161 15.58 -4.99 -2.17
N LEU A 162 14.26 -4.88 -2.10
CA LEU A 162 13.48 -5.54 -1.05
C LEU A 162 13.35 -7.05 -1.29
N ALA A 163 13.24 -7.49 -2.56
CA ALA A 163 13.19 -8.90 -2.93
C ALA A 163 14.41 -9.72 -2.47
N ASP A 164 15.58 -9.08 -2.33
CA ASP A 164 16.81 -9.73 -1.82
C ASP A 164 16.73 -10.11 -0.32
N LYS A 165 15.71 -9.66 0.38
CA LYS A 165 15.59 -9.88 1.81
C LYS A 165 14.75 -11.11 2.13
N LYS A 166 14.81 -11.55 3.39
CA LYS A 166 14.09 -12.75 3.82
C LYS A 166 12.57 -12.59 3.67
N PRO A 167 11.88 -13.51 2.97
CA PRO A 167 10.44 -13.43 2.77
C PRO A 167 9.62 -13.60 4.05
N GLU A 168 10.24 -14.00 5.15
CA GLU A 168 9.60 -14.03 6.47
C GLU A 168 9.18 -12.63 6.92
N PHE A 169 9.97 -11.59 6.59
CA PHE A 169 9.76 -10.21 7.02
C PHE A 169 9.33 -9.28 5.90
N ILE A 170 9.68 -9.58 4.65
CA ILE A 170 9.35 -8.73 3.49
C ILE A 170 8.30 -9.41 2.64
N ARG A 171 7.31 -8.66 2.21
CA ARG A 171 6.30 -9.05 1.23
C ARG A 171 6.12 -7.96 0.20
N GLU A 172 6.11 -8.36 -1.05
CA GLU A 172 5.78 -7.51 -2.18
C GLU A 172 4.50 -8.01 -2.82
N TYR A 173 3.57 -7.09 -3.03
CA TYR A 173 2.28 -7.37 -3.63
C TYR A 173 2.12 -6.56 -4.90
N LEU A 174 1.76 -7.24 -5.99
CA LEU A 174 1.48 -6.65 -7.29
C LEU A 174 0.01 -6.97 -7.66
N PRO A 175 -0.97 -6.27 -7.06
CA PRO A 175 -2.38 -6.54 -7.31
C PRO A 175 -2.74 -6.33 -8.77
N ALA A 176 -3.45 -7.29 -9.37
CA ALA A 176 -3.84 -7.25 -10.78
C ALA A 176 -4.99 -6.28 -11.07
N ASP A 177 -5.83 -5.99 -10.07
CA ASP A 177 -7.01 -5.12 -10.17
C ASP A 177 -7.44 -4.57 -8.81
N ALA A 178 -8.52 -3.78 -8.78
CA ALA A 178 -9.02 -3.17 -7.55
C ALA A 178 -9.47 -4.21 -6.51
N ASN A 179 -10.09 -5.31 -6.92
CA ASN A 179 -10.52 -6.36 -5.99
C ASN A 179 -9.33 -7.07 -5.34
N THR A 180 -8.27 -7.32 -6.10
CA THR A 180 -7.03 -7.90 -5.56
C THR A 180 -6.32 -6.91 -4.65
N LEU A 181 -6.33 -5.60 -4.96
CA LEU A 181 -5.80 -4.57 -4.07
C LEU A 181 -6.54 -4.55 -2.73
N LEU A 182 -7.88 -4.58 -2.74
CA LEU A 182 -8.67 -4.64 -1.50
C LEU A 182 -8.37 -5.89 -0.67
N ALA A 183 -8.25 -7.06 -1.31
CA ALA A 183 -7.89 -8.29 -0.63
C ALA A 183 -6.47 -8.23 -0.01
N VAL A 184 -5.51 -7.59 -0.71
CA VAL A 184 -4.18 -7.32 -0.16
C VAL A 184 -4.27 -6.40 1.06
N PHE A 185 -5.06 -5.30 0.98
CA PHE A 185 -5.19 -4.38 2.12
C PHE A 185 -5.84 -5.05 3.34
N ASP A 186 -6.88 -5.86 3.14
CA ASP A 186 -7.48 -6.64 4.23
C ASP A 186 -6.43 -7.54 4.90
N LYS A 187 -5.56 -8.18 4.11
CA LYS A 187 -4.47 -9.02 4.62
C LYS A 187 -3.42 -8.21 5.36
N VAL A 188 -2.85 -7.15 4.75
CA VAL A 188 -1.70 -6.44 5.32
C VAL A 188 -2.05 -5.61 6.56
N LEU A 189 -3.29 -5.16 6.69
CA LEU A 189 -3.77 -4.49 7.90
C LEU A 189 -3.92 -5.45 9.09
N ASN A 190 -4.04 -6.75 8.83
CA ASN A 190 -4.08 -7.81 9.85
C ASN A 190 -2.72 -8.49 10.08
N ASP A 191 -1.76 -8.32 9.19
CA ASP A 191 -0.41 -8.90 9.31
C ASP A 191 0.39 -8.26 10.44
N ARG A 192 1.35 -9.04 10.95
CA ARG A 192 2.27 -8.65 12.02
C ARG A 192 3.71 -8.91 11.60
N GLU A 193 4.64 -8.14 12.16
CA GLU A 193 6.09 -8.35 12.06
C GLU A 193 6.60 -8.37 10.60
N LYS A 194 5.99 -7.58 9.71
CA LYS A 194 6.38 -7.52 8.29
C LYS A 194 6.57 -6.09 7.80
N ILE A 195 7.27 -6.00 6.68
CA ILE A 195 7.26 -4.83 5.79
C ILE A 195 6.53 -5.29 4.53
N ASN A 196 5.45 -4.64 4.20
CA ASN A 196 4.65 -4.91 3.01
C ASN A 196 4.82 -3.76 2.01
N LEU A 197 5.35 -4.04 0.82
CA LEU A 197 5.37 -3.11 -0.31
C LEU A 197 4.24 -3.48 -1.27
N ILE A 198 3.35 -2.54 -1.54
CA ILE A 198 2.16 -2.76 -2.37
C ILE A 198 2.26 -1.83 -3.58
N VAL A 199 2.38 -2.41 -4.78
CA VAL A 199 2.40 -1.65 -6.05
C VAL A 199 0.97 -1.45 -6.51
N SER A 200 0.54 -0.20 -6.69
CA SER A 200 -0.84 0.12 -7.04
C SER A 200 -0.94 1.10 -8.20
N SER A 201 -2.10 1.11 -8.86
CA SER A 201 -2.37 1.96 -10.01
C SER A 201 -3.33 3.10 -9.67
N LYS A 202 -3.03 4.29 -10.22
CA LYS A 202 -3.92 5.47 -10.20
C LYS A 202 -4.83 5.54 -11.44
N HIS A 203 -4.53 4.74 -12.47
CA HIS A 203 -5.27 4.72 -13.73
C HIS A 203 -6.42 3.72 -13.72
N PRO A 204 -7.47 3.95 -14.53
CA PRO A 204 -8.51 2.95 -14.76
C PRO A 204 -7.93 1.75 -15.47
N ARG A 205 -8.11 0.55 -14.92
CA ARG A 205 -7.71 -0.71 -15.55
C ARG A 205 -8.80 -1.77 -15.47
N PRO A 206 -8.75 -2.81 -16.34
CA PRO A 206 -9.74 -3.88 -16.32
C PRO A 206 -9.82 -4.57 -14.98
N GLN A 207 -11.02 -5.06 -14.63
CA GLN A 207 -11.24 -5.90 -13.46
C GLN A 207 -11.29 -7.37 -13.91
N PHE A 208 -10.40 -8.19 -13.35
CA PHE A 208 -10.20 -9.58 -13.76
C PHE A 208 -10.87 -10.56 -12.79
N TYR A 209 -10.93 -10.21 -11.50
CA TYR A 209 -11.34 -11.11 -10.44
C TYR A 209 -12.55 -10.57 -9.67
N THR A 210 -13.41 -11.50 -9.26
CA THR A 210 -14.42 -11.21 -8.22
C THR A 210 -13.72 -11.07 -6.87
N ALA A 211 -14.41 -10.54 -5.86
CA ALA A 211 -13.85 -10.39 -4.52
C ALA A 211 -13.43 -11.76 -3.90
N ALA A 212 -14.18 -12.82 -4.18
CA ALA A 212 -13.86 -14.18 -3.71
C ALA A 212 -12.59 -14.73 -4.37
N GLU A 213 -12.48 -14.61 -5.70
CA GLU A 213 -11.28 -15.02 -6.46
C GLU A 213 -10.06 -14.20 -6.08
N ALA A 214 -10.22 -12.90 -5.87
CA ALA A 214 -9.16 -12.02 -5.41
C ALA A 214 -8.62 -12.43 -4.04
N LYS A 215 -9.52 -12.77 -3.10
CA LYS A 215 -9.12 -13.29 -1.79
C LYS A 215 -8.36 -14.59 -1.91
N GLU A 216 -8.85 -15.54 -2.72
CA GLU A 216 -8.18 -16.81 -2.99
C GLU A 216 -6.77 -16.59 -3.56
N LEU A 217 -6.64 -15.69 -4.55
CA LEU A 217 -5.35 -15.34 -5.15
C LEU A 217 -4.37 -14.80 -4.11
N VAL A 218 -4.80 -13.85 -3.29
CA VAL A 218 -3.95 -13.22 -2.27
C VAL A 218 -3.55 -14.20 -1.16
N ASP A 219 -4.43 -15.13 -0.80
CA ASP A 219 -4.12 -16.18 0.18
C ASP A 219 -3.08 -17.18 -0.36
N LYS A 220 -3.15 -17.52 -1.65
CA LYS A 220 -2.21 -18.44 -2.31
C LYS A 220 -0.92 -17.77 -2.78
N GLY A 221 -0.96 -16.47 -3.06
CA GLY A 221 0.15 -15.67 -3.58
C GLY A 221 0.28 -15.65 -5.09
N LEU A 222 -0.26 -16.66 -5.79
CA LEU A 222 -0.33 -16.73 -7.25
C LEU A 222 -1.49 -17.63 -7.68
N LYS A 223 -1.95 -17.49 -8.93
CA LYS A 223 -3.03 -18.28 -9.50
C LYS A 223 -2.81 -18.52 -10.99
N ILE A 224 -3.13 -19.70 -11.46
CA ILE A 224 -3.21 -19.99 -12.90
C ILE A 224 -4.44 -19.25 -13.45
N ILE A 225 -4.25 -18.60 -14.60
CA ILE A 225 -5.32 -17.89 -15.30
C ILE A 225 -5.89 -18.81 -16.38
N ASP A 226 -6.86 -19.64 -16.02
CA ASP A 226 -7.42 -20.69 -16.87
C ASP A 226 -7.96 -20.16 -18.21
N TRP A 227 -8.62 -18.99 -18.19
CA TRP A 227 -9.17 -18.37 -19.39
C TRP A 227 -8.11 -17.83 -20.36
N ALA A 228 -6.85 -17.65 -19.91
CA ALA A 228 -5.73 -17.24 -20.74
C ALA A 228 -4.74 -18.37 -21.03
N SER A 229 -4.92 -19.53 -20.38
CA SER A 229 -4.09 -20.71 -20.59
C SER A 229 -4.60 -21.53 -21.79
N THR A 230 -3.69 -22.09 -22.54
CA THR A 230 -3.98 -22.93 -23.74
C THR A 230 -3.66 -24.38 -23.54
N ASP A 231 -3.10 -24.75 -22.41
CA ASP A 231 -2.63 -26.11 -22.09
C ASP A 231 -3.75 -27.08 -21.67
N HIS A 232 -4.95 -26.57 -21.35
CA HIS A 232 -6.12 -27.34 -20.92
C HIS A 232 -5.81 -28.41 -19.85
N ASN A 233 -5.00 -28.02 -18.84
CA ASN A 233 -4.50 -28.88 -17.75
C ASN A 233 -3.45 -29.94 -18.18
N ALA A 234 -2.86 -29.84 -19.37
CA ALA A 234 -1.66 -30.56 -19.72
C ALA A 234 -0.41 -29.87 -19.13
N GLU A 235 0.73 -30.55 -19.18
CA GLU A 235 1.99 -29.94 -18.84
C GLU A 235 2.34 -28.86 -19.88
N PRO A 236 2.51 -27.59 -19.50
CA PRO A 236 2.75 -26.51 -20.45
C PRO A 236 4.22 -26.50 -20.91
N ASP A 237 4.44 -26.22 -22.20
CA ASP A 237 5.78 -26.01 -22.75
C ASP A 237 6.40 -24.66 -22.27
N VAL A 238 5.55 -23.66 -22.01
CA VAL A 238 5.96 -22.32 -21.58
C VAL A 238 5.00 -21.80 -20.52
N VAL A 239 5.57 -21.25 -19.43
CA VAL A 239 4.81 -20.57 -18.38
C VAL A 239 5.15 -19.09 -18.42
N ILE A 240 4.13 -18.22 -18.51
CA ILE A 240 4.27 -16.76 -18.43
C ILE A 240 3.74 -16.31 -17.06
N ALA A 241 4.60 -15.68 -16.25
CA ALA A 241 4.19 -15.02 -15.03
C ALA A 241 3.97 -13.53 -15.31
N ALA A 242 2.82 -12.99 -14.87
CA ALA A 242 2.44 -11.59 -15.04
C ALA A 242 1.73 -11.06 -13.80
N CYS A 243 1.71 -9.73 -13.65
CA CYS A 243 1.00 -9.00 -12.60
C CYS A 243 0.20 -7.83 -13.19
#